data_88d651f7b868f46cfd4d0483d805d311
#
_entry.id   88d651f7b868f46cfd4d0483d805d311
#
_cell.length_a   1.000
_cell.length_b   1.000
_cell.length_c   1.000
_cell.angle_alpha   90.00
_cell.angle_beta   90.00
_cell.angle_gamma   90.00
#
_symmetry.space_group_name_H-M   'P 1'
#
loop_
_entity.id
_entity.type
_entity.pdbx_description
1 polymer ?
#
loop_
_entity_poly.entity_id
_entity_poly.type
_entity_poly.pdbx_seq_one_letter_code
_entity_poly.pdbx_strand_id
1 'polypeptide(L)'
;MRILALLFAVVVGWPGAAFAARPNASPVPLLWKASAGERSVYLLGSFHLLKPSDYPLSADVDAAFDDAESLLFEMPPEEMGSIALAMEMGQAALRTDGTTLDSELPPATATRLHAWLQANQARLEARGLAPPMLQLFEPWFVGLNIALLGMGDAGLDPALGLDRHFAEAATAAGKPAGGLETGSEQIAFLDGMDAAEQVQLLDEALANAQPGHTEVDTLHALWRAGDAAALWDRMARDMQRKYPRLYRRINVERNDAWLPDVEARLQGPGGDDTLVVVGALHLLGDDGLVEKLRDRGYEVERICSACAAR
;
A
#
# COMPACT_ATOMS: atom_id res chain seq x y z
N MET A 1 -8.29 -13.73 3.81
CA MET A 1 -6.86 -13.89 4.20
C MET A 1 -5.94 -13.04 3.32
N ARG A 2 -6.20 -11.72 3.12
CA ARG A 2 -5.50 -10.94 2.06
C ARG A 2 -5.60 -9.41 2.23
N ILE A 3 -5.98 -8.90 3.41
CA ILE A 3 -6.34 -7.49 3.62
C ILE A 3 -5.14 -6.58 3.85
N LEU A 4 -4.04 -7.09 4.36
CA LEU A 4 -2.97 -6.30 4.97
C LEU A 4 -1.84 -5.83 4.04
N ALA A 5 -1.80 -6.27 2.80
CA ALA A 5 -0.81 -5.78 1.83
C ALA A 5 -1.10 -4.36 1.29
N LEU A 6 -2.26 -3.80 1.69
CA LEU A 6 -2.80 -2.54 1.17
C LEU A 6 -2.63 -1.34 2.11
N LEU A 7 -2.17 -1.56 3.33
CA LEU A 7 -2.21 -0.54 4.37
C LEU A 7 -0.79 -0.07 4.72
N PHE A 8 -0.46 1.12 4.29
CA PHE A 8 0.47 2.08 4.87
C PHE A 8 1.94 1.75 5.09
N ALA A 9 2.77 2.61 4.54
CA ALA A 9 4.15 2.83 4.94
C ALA A 9 4.32 4.12 5.74
N VAL A 10 3.81 4.19 6.96
CA VAL A 10 4.37 5.13 7.94
C VAL A 10 5.54 4.43 8.61
N VAL A 11 6.75 4.69 8.16
CA VAL A 11 7.95 4.08 8.72
C VAL A 11 9.00 5.12 9.08
N VAL A 12 9.34 5.11 10.35
CA VAL A 12 10.54 5.78 10.89
C VAL A 12 11.78 5.06 10.33
N GLY A 13 12.61 5.78 9.57
CA GLY A 13 13.74 5.23 8.85
C GLY A 13 14.83 4.64 9.73
N TRP A 14 15.41 3.52 9.28
CA TRP A 14 16.62 2.90 9.79
C TRP A 14 17.69 2.86 8.69
N PRO A 15 18.98 3.14 8.96
CA PRO A 15 20.02 3.00 7.95
C PRO A 15 20.39 1.53 7.75
N GLY A 16 20.04 0.97 6.60
CA GLY A 16 20.41 -0.38 6.19
C GLY A 16 21.72 -0.40 5.38
N ALA A 17 22.58 -1.40 5.63
CA ALA A 17 23.83 -1.63 4.92
C ALA A 17 23.58 -2.24 3.53
N ALA A 18 24.20 -1.65 2.50
CA ALA A 18 24.09 -2.11 1.12
C ALA A 18 24.85 -3.43 0.89
N PHE A 19 24.15 -4.47 0.46
CA PHE A 19 24.74 -5.68 -0.12
C PHE A 19 24.58 -5.63 -1.65
N ALA A 20 25.69 -5.75 -2.38
CA ALA A 20 25.67 -5.87 -3.83
C ALA A 20 25.16 -7.26 -4.24
N ALA A 21 23.88 -7.37 -4.59
CA ALA A 21 23.30 -8.56 -5.20
C ALA A 21 23.51 -8.53 -6.73
N ARG A 22 23.58 -9.71 -7.36
CA ARG A 22 23.57 -9.81 -8.84
C ARG A 22 22.25 -9.24 -9.36
N PRO A 23 22.26 -8.54 -10.51
CA PRO A 23 21.02 -7.96 -11.04
C PRO A 23 20.04 -9.10 -11.38
N ASN A 24 18.95 -9.19 -10.64
CA ASN A 24 17.78 -9.95 -11.03
C ASN A 24 17.11 -9.22 -12.20
N ALA A 25 16.33 -9.94 -13.01
CA ALA A 25 15.50 -9.28 -14.02
C ALA A 25 14.58 -8.25 -13.33
N SER A 26 14.45 -7.09 -13.94
CA SER A 26 13.54 -6.04 -13.48
C SER A 26 12.10 -6.56 -13.32
N PRO A 27 11.30 -6.05 -12.37
CA PRO A 27 9.89 -6.37 -12.28
C PRO A 27 9.16 -6.01 -13.58
N VAL A 28 8.19 -6.82 -13.96
CA VAL A 28 7.29 -6.51 -15.08
C VAL A 28 6.28 -5.46 -14.59
N PRO A 29 6.17 -4.28 -15.24
CA PRO A 29 5.42 -3.19 -14.66
C PRO A 29 3.91 -3.42 -14.66
N LEU A 30 3.25 -2.99 -13.59
CA LEU A 30 1.82 -2.73 -13.52
C LEU A 30 1.61 -1.25 -13.88
N LEU A 31 1.79 -0.93 -15.15
CA LEU A 31 1.78 0.44 -15.68
C LEU A 31 0.77 0.56 -16.81
N TRP A 32 -0.08 1.57 -16.72
CA TRP A 32 -1.04 1.94 -17.78
C TRP A 32 -0.89 3.41 -18.14
N LYS A 33 -1.30 3.75 -19.38
CA LYS A 33 -1.37 5.12 -19.89
C LYS A 33 -2.81 5.40 -20.28
N ALA A 34 -3.44 6.36 -19.61
CA ALA A 34 -4.71 6.95 -20.02
C ALA A 34 -4.42 8.21 -20.84
N SER A 35 -5.11 8.39 -21.98
CA SER A 35 -4.86 9.50 -22.90
C SER A 35 -6.10 10.31 -23.23
N ALA A 36 -5.91 11.64 -23.33
CA ALA A 36 -6.94 12.60 -23.73
C ALA A 36 -6.30 13.74 -24.55
N GLY A 37 -6.38 13.66 -25.87
CA GLY A 37 -5.72 14.62 -26.77
C GLY A 37 -4.20 14.54 -26.65
N GLU A 38 -3.56 15.64 -26.23
CA GLU A 38 -2.09 15.73 -26.04
C GLU A 38 -1.65 15.41 -24.61
N ARG A 39 -2.60 15.07 -23.71
CA ARG A 39 -2.32 14.78 -22.30
C ARG A 39 -2.42 13.31 -21.99
N SER A 40 -1.58 12.87 -21.08
CA SER A 40 -1.61 11.52 -20.56
C SER A 40 -1.49 11.49 -19.05
N VAL A 41 -2.09 10.46 -18.48
CA VAL A 41 -1.87 10.06 -17.09
C VAL A 41 -1.33 8.64 -17.09
N TYR A 42 -0.12 8.49 -16.58
CA TYR A 42 0.47 7.19 -16.29
C TYR A 42 -0.02 6.71 -14.93
N LEU A 43 -0.51 5.48 -14.86
CA LEU A 43 -0.99 4.83 -13.65
C LEU A 43 -0.03 3.69 -13.31
N LEU A 44 0.77 3.86 -12.25
CA LEU A 44 1.75 2.87 -11.80
C LEU A 44 1.27 2.19 -10.52
N GLY A 45 1.09 0.86 -10.60
CA GLY A 45 0.73 0.02 -9.46
C GLY A 45 1.90 -0.23 -8.54
N SER A 46 1.91 0.45 -7.40
CA SER A 46 2.93 0.35 -6.37
C SER A 46 2.80 -0.91 -5.53
N PHE A 47 3.94 -1.34 -5.01
CA PHE A 47 4.05 -2.19 -3.84
C PHE A 47 4.84 -1.38 -2.80
N HIS A 48 4.21 -1.08 -1.67
CA HIS A 48 4.71 -0.09 -0.71
C HIS A 48 6.00 -0.50 0.02
N LEU A 49 6.35 -1.79 -0.02
CA LEU A 49 7.59 -2.34 0.54
C LEU A 49 8.27 -3.22 -0.50
N LEU A 50 9.52 -2.97 -0.79
CA LEU A 50 10.27 -3.73 -1.79
C LEU A 50 11.55 -4.33 -1.22
N LYS A 51 12.23 -5.13 -2.05
CA LYS A 51 13.54 -5.72 -1.76
C LYS A 51 14.60 -5.02 -2.61
N PRO A 52 15.87 -4.99 -2.21
CA PRO A 52 16.94 -4.48 -3.08
C PRO A 52 17.00 -5.19 -4.44
N SER A 53 16.53 -6.44 -4.51
CA SER A 53 16.45 -7.24 -5.74
C SER A 53 15.34 -6.83 -6.70
N ASP A 54 14.47 -5.89 -6.32
CA ASP A 54 13.42 -5.36 -7.19
C ASP A 54 13.92 -4.20 -8.05
N TYR A 55 15.12 -3.74 -7.81
CA TYR A 55 15.80 -2.72 -8.59
C TYR A 55 16.93 -3.30 -9.44
N PRO A 56 17.20 -2.72 -10.65
CA PRO A 56 16.51 -1.56 -11.22
C PRO A 56 15.08 -1.88 -11.67
N LEU A 57 14.25 -0.85 -11.77
CA LEU A 57 12.91 -0.93 -12.37
C LEU A 57 13.01 -1.21 -13.89
N SER A 58 11.88 -1.44 -14.56
CA SER A 58 11.85 -1.60 -15.99
C SER A 58 12.02 -0.26 -16.70
N ALA A 59 12.60 -0.27 -17.90
CA ALA A 59 12.75 0.93 -18.71
C ALA A 59 11.41 1.60 -19.07
N ASP A 60 10.31 0.83 -19.09
CA ASP A 60 8.97 1.40 -19.31
C ASP A 60 8.56 2.35 -18.18
N VAL A 61 8.91 1.99 -16.93
CA VAL A 61 8.61 2.80 -15.73
C VAL A 61 9.48 4.05 -15.70
N ASP A 62 10.77 3.89 -16.01
CA ASP A 62 11.70 5.02 -16.09
C ASP A 62 11.26 6.02 -17.18
N ALA A 63 10.83 5.51 -18.35
CA ALA A 63 10.33 6.35 -19.44
C ALA A 63 9.04 7.10 -19.04
N ALA A 64 8.12 6.47 -18.34
CA ALA A 64 6.90 7.12 -17.84
C ALA A 64 7.22 8.21 -16.80
N PHE A 65 8.21 7.99 -15.95
CA PHE A 65 8.67 9.02 -15.02
C PHE A 65 9.35 10.19 -15.73
N ASP A 66 10.18 9.91 -16.74
CA ASP A 66 10.88 10.95 -17.49
C ASP A 66 9.91 11.83 -18.28
N ASP A 67 8.87 11.22 -18.87
CA ASP A 67 7.83 11.88 -19.68
C ASP A 67 6.89 12.75 -18.82
N ALA A 68 6.55 12.34 -17.60
CA ALA A 68 5.65 13.06 -16.73
C ALA A 68 6.27 14.34 -16.15
N GLU A 69 5.56 15.48 -16.22
CA GLU A 69 5.95 16.76 -15.61
C GLU A 69 5.62 16.84 -14.12
N SER A 70 4.67 16.02 -13.63
CA SER A 70 4.24 16.01 -12.23
C SER A 70 3.91 14.62 -11.76
N LEU A 71 3.86 14.44 -10.43
CA LEU A 71 3.48 13.18 -9.80
C LEU A 71 2.31 13.34 -8.85
N LEU A 72 1.48 12.29 -8.75
CA LEU A 72 0.48 12.12 -7.69
C LEU A 72 0.70 10.79 -6.99
N PHE A 73 0.63 10.83 -5.68
CA PHE A 73 0.68 9.66 -4.80
C PHE A 73 -0.64 9.50 -4.07
N GLU A 74 -0.80 8.43 -3.30
CA GLU A 74 -1.94 8.32 -2.37
C GLU A 74 -1.95 9.49 -1.39
N MET A 75 -0.81 9.79 -0.75
CA MET A 75 -0.64 10.94 0.13
C MET A 75 0.53 11.83 -0.32
N PRO A 76 0.56 13.12 0.10
CA PRO A 76 1.66 14.02 -0.23
C PRO A 76 3.01 13.46 0.24
N PRO A 77 4.09 13.60 -0.56
CA PRO A 77 5.42 13.11 -0.20
C PRO A 77 5.93 13.57 1.16
N GLU A 78 5.62 14.80 1.56
CA GLU A 78 6.03 15.39 2.85
C GLU A 78 5.36 14.74 4.06
N GLU A 79 4.23 14.06 3.86
CA GLU A 79 3.54 13.30 4.90
C GLU A 79 4.10 11.88 5.02
N MET A 80 4.69 11.34 3.95
CA MET A 80 5.25 9.99 3.94
C MET A 80 6.37 9.86 4.98
N GLY A 81 6.13 9.09 6.04
CA GLY A 81 7.09 8.88 7.12
C GLY A 81 7.29 10.09 8.04
N SER A 82 6.37 11.08 8.03
CA SER A 82 6.45 12.22 8.93
C SER A 82 6.20 11.80 10.38
N ILE A 83 6.95 12.41 11.32
CA ILE A 83 6.76 12.18 12.76
C ILE A 83 5.36 12.65 13.20
N ALA A 84 4.88 13.75 12.62
CA ALA A 84 3.56 14.30 12.94
C ALA A 84 2.45 13.29 12.61
N LEU A 85 2.48 12.69 11.42
CA LEU A 85 1.50 11.67 11.03
C LEU A 85 1.60 10.40 11.87
N ALA A 86 2.82 9.98 12.23
CA ALA A 86 3.02 8.85 13.13
C ALA A 86 2.44 9.09 14.54
N MET A 87 2.57 10.33 15.05
CA MET A 87 1.96 10.72 16.33
C MET A 87 0.43 10.78 16.24
N GLU A 88 -0.11 11.33 15.16
CA GLU A 88 -1.55 11.37 14.90
C GLU A 88 -2.14 9.95 14.84
N MET A 89 -1.51 9.06 14.09
CA MET A 89 -1.89 7.64 14.04
C MET A 89 -1.86 6.98 15.42
N GLY A 90 -0.80 7.21 16.19
CA GLY A 90 -0.70 6.70 17.56
C GLY A 90 -1.79 7.24 18.49
N GLN A 91 -2.19 8.51 18.33
CA GLN A 91 -3.28 9.12 19.09
C GLN A 91 -4.65 8.58 18.68
N ALA A 92 -4.92 8.46 17.38
CA ALA A 92 -6.16 7.90 16.86
C ALA A 92 -6.35 6.44 17.32
N ALA A 93 -5.26 5.69 17.36
CA ALA A 93 -5.28 4.29 17.76
C ALA A 93 -5.45 4.06 19.26
N LEU A 94 -5.33 5.11 20.12
CA LEU A 94 -5.47 4.94 21.56
C LEU A 94 -6.92 4.73 21.96
N ARG A 95 -7.17 3.68 22.75
CA ARG A 95 -8.46 3.43 23.39
C ARG A 95 -8.76 4.51 24.42
N THR A 96 -9.90 5.14 24.31
CA THR A 96 -10.33 6.24 25.20
C THR A 96 -11.52 5.87 26.07
N ASP A 97 -12.06 4.67 25.91
CA ASP A 97 -13.26 4.18 26.60
C ASP A 97 -13.00 3.50 27.96
N GLY A 98 -11.72 3.40 28.36
CA GLY A 98 -11.29 2.75 29.60
C GLY A 98 -11.26 1.22 29.53
N THR A 99 -11.49 0.63 28.37
CA THR A 99 -11.36 -0.81 28.13
C THR A 99 -9.93 -1.18 27.71
N THR A 100 -9.65 -2.47 27.61
CA THR A 100 -8.38 -2.98 27.09
C THR A 100 -8.61 -3.74 25.77
N LEU A 101 -7.57 -3.89 24.97
CA LEU A 101 -7.63 -4.69 23.75
C LEU A 101 -8.24 -6.07 24.00
N ASP A 102 -7.75 -6.78 25.02
CA ASP A 102 -8.23 -8.14 25.34
C ASP A 102 -9.72 -8.20 25.69
N SER A 103 -10.29 -7.14 26.26
CA SER A 103 -11.72 -7.12 26.64
C SER A 103 -12.65 -7.05 25.42
N GLU A 104 -12.14 -6.61 24.29
CA GLU A 104 -12.90 -6.46 23.04
C GLU A 104 -12.72 -7.64 22.07
N LEU A 105 -11.70 -8.49 22.32
CA LEU A 105 -11.38 -9.58 21.43
C LEU A 105 -12.19 -10.84 21.71
N PRO A 106 -12.67 -11.54 20.68
CA PRO A 106 -13.14 -12.91 20.83
C PRO A 106 -12.06 -13.79 21.50
N PRO A 107 -12.42 -14.74 22.39
CA PRO A 107 -11.43 -15.55 23.12
C PRO A 107 -10.41 -16.26 22.23
N ALA A 108 -10.81 -16.69 21.03
CA ALA A 108 -9.92 -17.35 20.08
C ALA A 108 -8.88 -16.37 19.50
N THR A 109 -9.28 -15.14 19.20
CA THR A 109 -8.40 -14.06 18.72
C THR A 109 -7.42 -13.64 19.82
N ALA A 110 -7.90 -13.43 21.04
CA ALA A 110 -7.05 -13.10 22.19
C ALA A 110 -5.98 -14.20 22.44
N THR A 111 -6.37 -15.48 22.39
CA THR A 111 -5.42 -16.59 22.55
C THR A 111 -4.32 -16.56 21.46
N ARG A 112 -4.67 -16.32 20.20
CA ARG A 112 -3.69 -16.23 19.10
C ARG A 112 -2.79 -15.01 19.26
N LEU A 113 -3.37 -13.86 19.64
CA LEU A 113 -2.61 -12.64 19.88
C LEU A 113 -1.59 -12.84 21.01
N HIS A 114 -1.98 -13.39 22.16
CA HIS A 114 -1.07 -13.65 23.26
C HIS A 114 0.08 -14.56 22.88
N ALA A 115 -0.19 -15.65 22.16
CA ALA A 115 0.85 -16.56 21.68
C ALA A 115 1.83 -15.84 20.73
N TRP A 116 1.30 -14.99 19.84
CA TRP A 116 2.12 -14.21 18.93
C TRP A 116 2.96 -13.15 19.65
N LEU A 117 2.36 -12.42 20.60
CA LEU A 117 3.05 -11.42 21.42
C LEU A 117 4.20 -12.03 22.21
N GLN A 118 3.97 -13.18 22.83
CA GLN A 118 5.00 -13.92 23.58
C GLN A 118 6.17 -14.32 22.65
N ALA A 119 5.87 -14.83 21.47
CA ALA A 119 6.90 -15.23 20.50
C ALA A 119 7.71 -14.05 19.93
N ASN A 120 7.12 -12.85 19.90
CA ASN A 120 7.72 -11.66 19.28
C ASN A 120 8.10 -10.56 20.28
N GLN A 121 8.06 -10.82 21.58
CA GLN A 121 8.25 -9.81 22.65
C GLN A 121 9.52 -8.97 22.44
N ALA A 122 10.68 -9.60 22.27
CA ALA A 122 11.95 -8.89 22.13
C ALA A 122 11.99 -7.99 20.87
N ARG A 123 11.31 -8.41 19.80
CA ARG A 123 11.21 -7.62 18.54
C ARG A 123 10.31 -6.41 18.69
N LEU A 124 9.22 -6.55 19.43
CA LEU A 124 8.29 -5.47 19.74
C LEU A 124 8.96 -4.45 20.66
N GLU A 125 9.62 -4.90 21.71
CA GLU A 125 10.36 -4.05 22.66
C GLU A 125 11.47 -3.24 21.97
N ALA A 126 12.19 -3.84 21.02
CA ALA A 126 13.18 -3.15 20.21
C ALA A 126 12.59 -2.02 19.35
N ARG A 127 11.28 -2.02 19.11
CA ARG A 127 10.52 -0.99 18.40
C ARG A 127 9.75 -0.04 19.33
N GLY A 128 9.94 -0.17 20.64
CA GLY A 128 9.21 0.62 21.64
C GLY A 128 7.75 0.19 21.86
N LEU A 129 7.35 -0.98 21.36
CA LEU A 129 6.01 -1.54 21.46
C LEU A 129 5.98 -2.69 22.46
N ALA A 130 6.19 -2.41 23.74
CA ALA A 130 6.10 -3.45 24.76
C ALA A 130 4.68 -4.07 24.81
N PRO A 131 4.54 -5.42 24.92
CA PRO A 131 3.23 -6.08 24.88
C PRO A 131 2.17 -5.50 25.82
N PRO A 132 2.47 -5.06 27.07
CA PRO A 132 1.47 -4.41 27.92
C PRO A 132 0.95 -3.08 27.35
N MET A 133 1.76 -2.34 26.57
CA MET A 133 1.33 -1.09 25.96
C MET A 133 0.32 -1.34 24.83
N LEU A 134 0.40 -2.47 24.15
CA LEU A 134 -0.53 -2.81 23.08
C LEU A 134 -1.97 -2.99 23.57
N GLN A 135 -2.16 -3.22 24.88
CA GLN A 135 -3.50 -3.26 25.47
C GLN A 135 -4.23 -1.91 25.45
N LEU A 136 -3.51 -0.81 25.22
CA LEU A 136 -4.07 0.54 25.16
C LEU A 136 -4.52 0.94 23.75
N PHE A 137 -4.26 0.10 22.73
CA PHE A 137 -4.53 0.43 21.34
C PHE A 137 -5.72 -0.35 20.77
N GLU A 138 -6.32 0.22 19.74
CA GLU A 138 -7.38 -0.38 18.95
C GLU A 138 -6.86 -1.62 18.16
N PRO A 139 -7.72 -2.64 17.89
CA PRO A 139 -7.31 -3.85 17.18
C PRO A 139 -6.69 -3.59 15.81
N TRP A 140 -7.16 -2.57 15.08
CA TRP A 140 -6.62 -2.22 13.77
C TRP A 140 -5.13 -1.83 13.81
N PHE A 141 -4.74 -1.07 14.83
CA PHE A 141 -3.36 -0.63 14.98
C PHE A 141 -2.41 -1.80 15.32
N VAL A 142 -2.87 -2.70 16.18
CA VAL A 142 -2.11 -3.89 16.53
C VAL A 142 -1.98 -4.82 15.31
N GLY A 143 -3.07 -5.01 14.55
CA GLY A 143 -3.06 -5.77 13.31
C GLY A 143 -2.09 -5.21 12.27
N LEU A 144 -2.08 -3.89 12.08
CA LEU A 144 -1.14 -3.21 11.18
C LEU A 144 0.31 -3.46 11.59
N ASN A 145 0.64 -3.33 12.87
CA ASN A 145 2.01 -3.56 13.35
C ASN A 145 2.45 -5.03 13.18
N ILE A 146 1.55 -6.00 13.40
CA ILE A 146 1.80 -7.42 13.15
C ILE A 146 2.12 -7.66 11.66
N ALA A 147 1.34 -7.05 10.78
CA ALA A 147 1.56 -7.18 9.34
C ALA A 147 2.90 -6.60 8.88
N LEU A 148 3.24 -5.39 9.33
CA LEU A 148 4.52 -4.74 9.01
C LEU A 148 5.72 -5.56 9.50
N LEU A 149 5.60 -6.20 10.68
CA LEU A 149 6.62 -7.12 11.17
C LEU A 149 6.77 -8.33 10.25
N GLY A 150 5.66 -8.92 9.82
CA GLY A 150 5.66 -10.06 8.90
C GLY A 150 6.23 -9.74 7.51
N MET A 151 5.95 -8.55 6.99
CA MET A 151 6.53 -8.06 5.74
C MET A 151 8.05 -7.89 5.85
N GLY A 152 8.53 -7.33 6.98
CA GLY A 152 9.96 -7.24 7.27
C GLY A 152 10.64 -8.61 7.35
N ASP A 153 9.97 -9.63 7.88
CA ASP A 153 10.48 -11.01 7.91
C ASP A 153 10.62 -11.61 6.52
N ALA A 154 9.76 -11.23 5.59
CA ALA A 154 9.87 -11.58 4.18
C ALA A 154 10.99 -10.79 3.45
N GLY A 155 11.71 -9.92 4.15
CA GLY A 155 12.80 -9.09 3.60
C GLY A 155 12.31 -7.88 2.81
N LEU A 156 11.06 -7.48 2.98
CA LEU A 156 10.47 -6.28 2.40
C LEU A 156 10.80 -5.07 3.27
N ASP A 157 11.26 -3.99 2.65
CA ASP A 157 11.66 -2.76 3.31
C ASP A 157 10.81 -1.59 2.77
N PRO A 158 10.09 -0.87 3.63
CA PRO A 158 9.32 0.30 3.23
C PRO A 158 10.21 1.46 2.74
N ALA A 159 11.48 1.51 3.15
CA ALA A 159 12.43 2.47 2.59
C ALA A 159 12.71 2.26 1.09
N LEU A 160 12.37 1.07 0.58
CA LEU A 160 12.51 0.70 -0.82
C LEU A 160 11.19 0.69 -1.58
N GLY A 161 10.06 1.03 -0.95
CA GLY A 161 8.76 1.06 -1.62
C GLY A 161 8.72 2.00 -2.82
N LEU A 162 7.90 1.68 -3.83
CA LEU A 162 7.82 2.48 -5.07
C LEU A 162 7.39 3.91 -4.82
N ASP A 163 6.45 4.11 -3.90
CA ASP A 163 5.94 5.43 -3.55
C ASP A 163 7.09 6.32 -3.07
N ARG A 164 7.88 5.81 -2.12
CA ARG A 164 9.03 6.53 -1.59
C ARG A 164 10.12 6.75 -2.65
N HIS A 165 10.40 5.72 -3.45
CA HIS A 165 11.38 5.82 -4.54
C HIS A 165 11.04 6.97 -5.49
N PHE A 166 9.78 7.07 -5.94
CA PHE A 166 9.37 8.13 -6.85
C PHE A 166 9.18 9.50 -6.16
N ALA A 167 8.83 9.54 -4.89
CA ALA A 167 8.82 10.78 -4.11
C ALA A 167 10.22 11.40 -4.01
N GLU A 168 11.24 10.57 -3.73
CA GLU A 168 12.64 10.99 -3.70
C GLU A 168 13.15 11.37 -5.10
N ALA A 169 12.78 10.60 -6.14
CA ALA A 169 13.14 10.90 -7.53
C ALA A 169 12.50 12.21 -8.02
N ALA A 170 11.22 12.46 -7.71
CA ALA A 170 10.53 13.71 -8.04
C ALA A 170 11.21 14.91 -7.39
N THR A 171 11.55 14.80 -6.10
CA THR A 171 12.29 15.84 -5.38
C THR A 171 13.64 16.13 -6.03
N ALA A 172 14.40 15.09 -6.38
CA ALA A 172 15.70 15.21 -7.02
C ALA A 172 15.62 15.83 -8.42
N ALA A 173 14.54 15.53 -9.17
CA ALA A 173 14.30 16.08 -10.50
C ALA A 173 13.59 17.45 -10.48
N GLY A 174 13.16 17.93 -9.32
CA GLY A 174 12.40 19.17 -9.19
C GLY A 174 10.99 19.10 -9.80
N LYS A 175 10.41 17.89 -9.93
CA LYS A 175 9.06 17.71 -10.43
C LYS A 175 8.05 17.96 -9.30
N PRO A 176 6.98 18.74 -9.55
CA PRO A 176 5.89 18.90 -8.59
C PRO A 176 5.27 17.54 -8.21
N ALA A 177 4.99 17.34 -6.94
CA ALA A 177 4.37 16.13 -6.46
C ALA A 177 3.28 16.46 -5.42
N GLY A 178 2.19 15.67 -5.40
CA GLY A 178 1.07 15.85 -4.48
C GLY A 178 0.44 14.54 -4.07
N GLY A 179 -0.59 14.61 -3.21
CA GLY A 179 -1.42 13.48 -2.78
C GLY A 179 -2.82 13.55 -3.37
N LEU A 180 -3.43 12.38 -3.55
CA LEU A 180 -4.84 12.19 -3.88
C LEU A 180 -5.73 12.26 -2.63
N GLU A 181 -5.13 12.04 -1.47
CA GLU A 181 -5.73 12.20 -0.13
C GLU A 181 -4.65 12.61 0.86
N THR A 182 -4.99 12.93 2.08
CA THR A 182 -4.08 13.25 3.17
C THR A 182 -3.81 12.03 4.04
N GLY A 183 -2.71 12.03 4.79
CA GLY A 183 -2.43 10.99 5.77
C GLY A 183 -3.49 10.92 6.88
N SER A 184 -4.06 12.07 7.29
CA SER A 184 -5.16 12.12 8.24
C SER A 184 -6.43 11.43 7.71
N GLU A 185 -6.77 11.59 6.43
CA GLU A 185 -7.88 10.85 5.80
C GLU A 185 -7.61 9.35 5.82
N GLN A 186 -6.39 8.93 5.54
CA GLN A 186 -6.03 7.53 5.62
C GLN A 186 -6.14 6.97 7.04
N ILE A 187 -5.69 7.70 8.06
CA ILE A 187 -5.88 7.31 9.46
C ILE A 187 -7.37 7.18 9.77
N ALA A 188 -8.19 8.13 9.32
CA ALA A 188 -9.64 8.10 9.53
C ALA A 188 -10.34 6.89 8.89
N PHE A 189 -9.83 6.34 7.78
CA PHE A 189 -10.36 5.08 7.22
C PHE A 189 -10.13 3.90 8.14
N LEU A 190 -8.98 3.84 8.80
CA LEU A 190 -8.63 2.76 9.74
C LEU A 190 -9.39 2.90 11.05
N ASP A 191 -9.34 4.08 11.63
CA ASP A 191 -9.98 4.40 12.91
C ASP A 191 -11.51 4.34 12.83
N GLY A 192 -12.08 4.69 11.68
CA GLY A 192 -13.53 4.63 11.41
C GLY A 192 -14.08 3.22 11.15
N MET A 193 -13.28 2.14 11.24
CA MET A 193 -13.78 0.77 11.16
C MET A 193 -14.63 0.43 12.38
N ASP A 194 -15.70 -0.35 12.19
CA ASP A 194 -16.42 -0.90 13.33
C ASP A 194 -15.62 -1.99 14.04
N ALA A 195 -15.98 -2.31 15.29
CA ALA A 195 -15.24 -3.27 16.11
C ALA A 195 -15.06 -4.64 15.41
N ALA A 196 -16.05 -5.09 14.63
CA ALA A 196 -15.95 -6.36 13.92
C ALA A 196 -14.95 -6.29 12.77
N GLU A 197 -14.91 -5.19 12.02
CA GLU A 197 -13.94 -4.94 10.94
C GLU A 197 -12.52 -4.86 11.51
N GLN A 198 -12.32 -4.19 12.65
CA GLN A 198 -11.03 -4.10 13.31
C GLN A 198 -10.51 -5.46 13.80
N VAL A 199 -11.40 -6.28 14.40
CA VAL A 199 -11.06 -7.64 14.83
C VAL A 199 -10.72 -8.52 13.62
N GLN A 200 -11.46 -8.39 12.52
CA GLN A 200 -11.16 -9.11 11.28
C GLN A 200 -9.77 -8.75 10.75
N LEU A 201 -9.41 -7.47 10.74
CA LEU A 201 -8.09 -7.00 10.33
C LEU A 201 -6.98 -7.62 11.18
N LEU A 202 -7.15 -7.62 12.52
CA LEU A 202 -6.22 -8.25 13.44
C LEU A 202 -6.11 -9.76 13.22
N ASP A 203 -7.23 -10.45 13.01
CA ASP A 203 -7.27 -11.90 12.77
C ASP A 203 -6.53 -12.27 11.49
N GLU A 204 -6.68 -11.49 10.42
CA GLU A 204 -5.95 -11.68 9.16
C GLU A 204 -4.44 -11.45 9.36
N ALA A 205 -4.05 -10.43 10.12
CA ALA A 205 -2.66 -10.19 10.46
C ALA A 205 -2.04 -11.36 11.20
N LEU A 206 -2.73 -11.86 12.22
CA LEU A 206 -2.29 -13.02 12.99
C LEU A 206 -2.22 -14.31 12.16
N ALA A 207 -3.14 -14.50 11.22
CA ALA A 207 -3.12 -15.65 10.32
C ALA A 207 -1.91 -15.59 9.37
N ASN A 208 -1.60 -14.41 8.83
CA ASN A 208 -0.48 -14.20 7.91
C ASN A 208 0.88 -14.24 8.62
N ALA A 209 0.92 -13.95 9.91
CA ALA A 209 2.15 -13.98 10.73
C ALA A 209 2.52 -15.38 11.27
N GLN A 210 1.79 -16.44 10.86
CA GLN A 210 2.12 -17.80 11.25
C GLN A 210 3.41 -18.30 10.57
N PRO A 211 4.28 -19.07 11.26
CA PRO A 211 5.46 -19.64 10.66
C PRO A 211 5.14 -20.48 9.41
N GLY A 212 5.88 -20.25 8.33
CA GLY A 212 5.69 -20.94 7.04
C GLY A 212 4.55 -20.36 6.18
N HIS A 213 3.92 -19.27 6.59
CA HIS A 213 2.95 -18.58 5.76
C HIS A 213 3.66 -17.77 4.67
N THR A 214 3.33 -18.01 3.40
CA THR A 214 4.03 -17.44 2.24
C THR A 214 3.19 -16.44 1.46
N GLU A 215 2.11 -15.92 2.05
CA GLU A 215 1.18 -15.03 1.31
C GLU A 215 1.88 -13.76 0.85
N VAL A 216 2.66 -13.12 1.72
CA VAL A 216 3.43 -11.90 1.39
C VAL A 216 4.40 -12.16 0.24
N ASP A 217 5.15 -13.27 0.30
CA ASP A 217 6.08 -13.64 -0.79
C ASP A 217 5.33 -13.94 -2.08
N THR A 218 4.15 -14.56 -1.99
CA THR A 218 3.31 -14.84 -3.17
C THR A 218 2.82 -13.56 -3.82
N LEU A 219 2.30 -12.61 -3.03
CA LEU A 219 1.83 -11.32 -3.53
C LEU A 219 2.96 -10.51 -4.15
N HIS A 220 4.12 -10.46 -3.50
CA HIS A 220 5.31 -9.82 -4.03
C HIS A 220 5.76 -10.46 -5.36
N ALA A 221 5.76 -11.80 -5.44
CA ALA A 221 6.11 -12.50 -6.67
C ALA A 221 5.12 -12.22 -7.82
N LEU A 222 3.82 -12.14 -7.55
CA LEU A 222 2.79 -11.77 -8.53
C LEU A 222 2.95 -10.32 -9.01
N TRP A 223 3.24 -9.39 -8.08
CA TRP A 223 3.56 -8.01 -8.42
C TRP A 223 4.80 -7.93 -9.31
N ARG A 224 5.89 -8.61 -8.94
CA ARG A 224 7.11 -8.70 -9.76
C ARG A 224 6.86 -9.27 -11.17
N ALA A 225 5.95 -10.24 -11.26
CA ALA A 225 5.59 -10.85 -12.54
C ALA A 225 4.67 -9.96 -13.38
N GLY A 226 4.14 -8.87 -12.83
CA GLY A 226 3.16 -8.01 -13.48
C GLY A 226 1.84 -8.72 -13.76
N ASP A 227 1.52 -9.78 -12.99
CA ASP A 227 0.30 -10.57 -13.17
C ASP A 227 -0.89 -9.89 -12.47
N ALA A 228 -1.46 -8.91 -13.19
CA ALA A 228 -2.59 -8.11 -12.71
C ALA A 228 -3.80 -8.96 -12.31
N ALA A 229 -4.12 -10.00 -13.09
CA ALA A 229 -5.29 -10.85 -12.85
C ALA A 229 -5.10 -11.72 -11.61
N ALA A 230 -3.95 -12.39 -11.47
CA ALA A 230 -3.67 -13.20 -10.30
C ALA A 230 -3.52 -12.36 -9.03
N LEU A 231 -2.95 -11.15 -9.15
CA LEU A 231 -2.84 -10.22 -8.03
C LEU A 231 -4.23 -9.77 -7.55
N TRP A 232 -5.10 -9.38 -8.48
CA TRP A 232 -6.49 -9.04 -8.20
C TRP A 232 -7.24 -10.19 -7.51
N ASP A 233 -7.20 -11.37 -8.11
CA ASP A 233 -7.87 -12.55 -7.56
C ASP A 233 -7.42 -12.87 -6.15
N ARG A 234 -6.12 -12.70 -5.91
CA ARG A 234 -5.52 -13.06 -4.64
C ARG A 234 -5.69 -11.98 -3.56
N MET A 235 -5.64 -10.71 -3.91
CA MET A 235 -5.78 -9.61 -2.94
C MET A 235 -7.23 -9.19 -2.71
N ALA A 236 -7.97 -8.97 -3.77
CA ALA A 236 -9.24 -8.25 -3.72
C ALA A 236 -10.47 -9.15 -3.74
N ARG A 237 -10.54 -10.12 -4.66
CA ARG A 237 -11.76 -10.93 -4.83
C ARG A 237 -12.17 -11.66 -3.55
N ASP A 238 -11.20 -12.15 -2.80
CA ASP A 238 -11.47 -12.85 -1.53
C ASP A 238 -11.93 -11.87 -0.44
N MET A 239 -11.31 -10.69 -0.38
CA MET A 239 -11.73 -9.61 0.52
C MET A 239 -13.12 -9.08 0.16
N GLN A 240 -13.37 -8.78 -1.11
CA GLN A 240 -14.69 -8.35 -1.59
C GLN A 240 -15.80 -9.31 -1.21
N ARG A 241 -15.52 -10.62 -1.30
CA ARG A 241 -16.48 -11.67 -0.96
C ARG A 241 -16.68 -11.85 0.55
N LYS A 242 -15.58 -11.82 1.33
CA LYS A 242 -15.62 -12.09 2.78
C LYS A 242 -15.93 -10.86 3.61
N TYR A 243 -15.42 -9.72 3.17
CA TYR A 243 -15.46 -8.45 3.91
C TYR A 243 -15.86 -7.29 2.99
N PRO A 244 -17.08 -7.32 2.39
CA PRO A 244 -17.49 -6.38 1.34
C PRO A 244 -17.49 -4.92 1.82
N ARG A 245 -17.82 -4.65 3.09
CA ARG A 245 -17.80 -3.30 3.64
C ARG A 245 -16.38 -2.77 3.78
N LEU A 246 -15.46 -3.58 4.30
CA LEU A 246 -14.05 -3.23 4.42
C LEU A 246 -13.43 -3.02 3.04
N TYR A 247 -13.67 -3.92 2.07
CA TYR A 247 -13.22 -3.74 0.69
C TYR A 247 -13.71 -2.42 0.08
N ARG A 248 -15.00 -2.10 0.26
CA ARG A 248 -15.58 -0.85 -0.21
C ARG A 248 -14.84 0.35 0.37
N ARG A 249 -14.63 0.38 1.68
CA ARG A 249 -13.98 1.47 2.40
C ARG A 249 -12.54 1.70 1.95
N ILE A 250 -11.73 0.66 1.94
CA ILE A 250 -10.29 0.79 1.68
C ILE A 250 -9.93 0.88 0.19
N ASN A 251 -10.83 0.51 -0.71
CA ASN A 251 -10.56 0.50 -2.15
C ASN A 251 -11.57 1.33 -2.95
N VAL A 252 -12.85 0.96 -2.94
CA VAL A 252 -13.84 1.54 -3.86
C VAL A 252 -14.07 3.02 -3.55
N GLU A 253 -14.33 3.38 -2.29
CA GLU A 253 -14.62 4.76 -1.87
C GLU A 253 -13.42 5.69 -2.10
N ARG A 254 -12.22 5.19 -1.89
CA ARG A 254 -10.99 5.94 -2.18
C ARG A 254 -10.81 6.15 -3.69
N ASN A 255 -10.97 5.11 -4.49
CA ASN A 255 -10.90 5.22 -5.95
C ASN A 255 -11.97 6.19 -6.50
N ASP A 256 -13.18 6.19 -5.94
CA ASP A 256 -14.24 7.11 -6.32
C ASP A 256 -13.89 8.57 -5.96
N ALA A 257 -13.25 8.78 -4.80
CA ALA A 257 -12.80 10.09 -4.37
C ALA A 257 -11.62 10.62 -5.21
N TRP A 258 -10.69 9.75 -5.63
CA TRP A 258 -9.49 10.12 -6.39
C TRP A 258 -9.77 10.33 -7.89
N LEU A 259 -10.79 9.65 -8.44
CA LEU A 259 -11.08 9.69 -9.88
C LEU A 259 -11.23 11.10 -10.44
N PRO A 260 -11.94 12.05 -9.79
CA PRO A 260 -12.04 13.43 -10.27
C PRO A 260 -10.69 14.14 -10.41
N ASP A 261 -9.77 13.92 -9.47
CA ASP A 261 -8.44 14.53 -9.50
C ASP A 261 -7.56 13.96 -10.61
N VAL A 262 -7.67 12.65 -10.84
CA VAL A 262 -7.00 11.98 -11.97
C VAL A 262 -7.59 12.47 -13.31
N GLU A 263 -8.92 12.60 -13.43
CA GLU A 263 -9.57 13.15 -14.62
C GLU A 263 -9.18 14.61 -14.88
N ALA A 264 -9.03 15.42 -13.82
CA ALA A 264 -8.61 16.81 -13.96
C ALA A 264 -7.22 16.93 -14.60
N ARG A 265 -6.33 15.95 -14.42
CA ARG A 265 -5.02 15.89 -15.10
C ARG A 265 -5.17 15.63 -16.60
N LEU A 266 -6.16 14.87 -17.02
CA LEU A 266 -6.47 14.60 -18.43
C LEU A 266 -7.19 15.77 -19.12
N GLN A 267 -7.88 16.63 -18.38
CA GLN A 267 -8.77 17.66 -18.92
C GLN A 267 -8.18 19.08 -18.87
N GLY A 268 -7.03 19.29 -18.23
CA GLY A 268 -6.44 20.61 -18.06
C GLY A 268 -5.95 21.23 -19.38
N PRO A 269 -5.61 22.54 -19.42
CA PRO A 269 -4.98 23.17 -20.56
C PRO A 269 -3.50 22.76 -20.67
N GLY A 270 -2.96 22.67 -21.91
CA GLY A 270 -1.55 22.28 -22.17
C GLY A 270 -1.35 20.80 -22.38
N GLY A 271 -0.10 20.36 -22.51
CA GLY A 271 0.29 18.98 -22.77
C GLY A 271 1.06 18.30 -21.62
N ASP A 272 0.87 18.78 -20.37
CA ASP A 272 1.62 18.24 -19.24
C ASP A 272 1.09 16.85 -18.84
N ASP A 273 1.96 15.87 -18.76
CA ASP A 273 1.66 14.50 -18.36
C ASP A 273 1.86 14.32 -16.85
N THR A 274 1.14 13.38 -16.27
CA THR A 274 1.22 13.11 -14.83
C THR A 274 1.44 11.62 -14.56
N LEU A 275 2.40 11.29 -13.70
CA LEU A 275 2.58 9.93 -13.19
C LEU A 275 1.85 9.78 -11.84
N VAL A 276 0.85 8.92 -11.79
CA VAL A 276 0.09 8.53 -10.59
C VAL A 276 0.67 7.23 -10.04
N VAL A 277 1.21 7.26 -8.83
CA VAL A 277 1.79 6.11 -8.15
C VAL A 277 0.92 5.76 -6.95
N VAL A 278 0.15 4.69 -7.07
CA VAL A 278 -0.79 4.22 -6.03
C VAL A 278 -0.67 2.72 -5.85
N GLY A 279 -1.07 2.19 -4.71
CA GLY A 279 -1.05 0.76 -4.45
C GLY A 279 -1.72 -0.02 -5.59
N ALA A 280 -1.08 -1.11 -6.04
CA ALA A 280 -1.48 -1.85 -7.23
C ALA A 280 -2.98 -2.20 -7.25
N LEU A 281 -3.57 -2.48 -6.07
CA LEU A 281 -4.98 -2.84 -5.97
C LEU A 281 -5.93 -1.72 -6.43
N HIS A 282 -5.56 -0.46 -6.25
CA HIS A 282 -6.35 0.68 -6.68
C HIS A 282 -6.48 0.80 -8.21
N LEU A 283 -5.63 0.09 -8.96
CA LEU A 283 -5.67 0.07 -10.42
C LEU A 283 -6.44 -1.13 -10.99
N LEU A 284 -6.66 -2.20 -10.19
CA LEU A 284 -7.09 -3.50 -10.66
C LEU A 284 -8.60 -3.75 -10.42
N GLY A 285 -9.19 -4.61 -11.28
CA GLY A 285 -10.59 -5.01 -11.21
C GLY A 285 -11.57 -3.93 -11.65
N ASP A 286 -12.87 -4.25 -11.61
CA ASP A 286 -13.95 -3.37 -12.09
C ASP A 286 -14.05 -2.06 -11.29
N ASP A 287 -13.64 -2.08 -10.02
CA ASP A 287 -13.59 -0.91 -9.12
C ASP A 287 -12.26 -0.15 -9.19
N GLY A 288 -11.29 -0.60 -10.01
CA GLY A 288 -9.98 0.01 -10.18
C GLY A 288 -10.00 1.26 -11.05
N LEU A 289 -9.04 2.18 -10.84
CA LEU A 289 -8.94 3.43 -11.59
C LEU A 289 -8.80 3.18 -13.11
N VAL A 290 -8.17 2.08 -13.52
CA VAL A 290 -8.03 1.72 -14.95
C VAL A 290 -9.40 1.52 -15.58
N GLU A 291 -10.27 0.68 -15.00
CA GLU A 291 -11.62 0.44 -15.55
C GLU A 291 -12.52 1.65 -15.38
N LYS A 292 -12.43 2.37 -14.25
CA LYS A 292 -13.19 3.61 -14.03
C LYS A 292 -12.91 4.67 -15.09
N LEU A 293 -11.65 4.83 -15.52
CA LEU A 293 -11.29 5.75 -16.61
C LEU A 293 -11.81 5.23 -17.98
N ARG A 294 -11.76 3.91 -18.24
CA ARG A 294 -12.36 3.32 -19.44
C ARG A 294 -13.86 3.56 -19.50
N ASP A 295 -14.57 3.39 -18.39
CA ASP A 295 -16.01 3.65 -18.28
C ASP A 295 -16.37 5.12 -18.51
N ARG A 296 -15.42 6.04 -18.27
CA ARG A 296 -15.55 7.48 -18.60
C ARG A 296 -15.21 7.80 -20.07
N GLY A 297 -14.78 6.78 -20.84
CA GLY A 297 -14.51 6.91 -22.26
C GLY A 297 -13.06 7.28 -22.61
N TYR A 298 -12.14 7.25 -21.64
CA TYR A 298 -10.72 7.44 -21.93
C TYR A 298 -10.12 6.18 -22.57
N GLU A 299 -9.19 6.38 -23.48
CA GLU A 299 -8.35 5.30 -23.97
C GLU A 299 -7.30 4.97 -22.90
N VAL A 300 -7.30 3.72 -22.41
CA VAL A 300 -6.36 3.26 -21.38
C VAL A 300 -5.68 1.99 -21.85
N GLU A 301 -4.40 2.10 -22.15
CA GLU A 301 -3.54 1.00 -22.60
C GLU A 301 -2.54 0.58 -21.53
N ARG A 302 -2.16 -0.68 -21.51
CA ARG A 302 -1.08 -1.17 -20.66
C ARG A 302 0.27 -0.96 -21.32
N ILE A 303 1.20 -0.33 -20.61
CA ILE A 303 2.60 -0.15 -21.05
C ILE A 303 3.42 -1.30 -20.46
N CYS A 304 3.89 -2.20 -21.33
CA CYS A 304 4.69 -3.35 -20.91
C CYS A 304 5.49 -3.93 -22.08
N SER A 305 6.70 -3.44 -22.33
CA SER A 305 7.59 -3.97 -23.38
C SER A 305 7.94 -5.44 -23.15
N ALA A 306 8.11 -5.86 -21.90
CA ALA A 306 8.39 -7.24 -21.54
C ALA A 306 7.22 -8.22 -21.79
N CYS A 307 5.97 -7.71 -21.88
CA CYS A 307 4.78 -8.50 -22.15
C CYS A 307 4.67 -8.90 -23.64
N ALA A 308 5.17 -8.06 -24.53
CA ALA A 308 5.14 -8.29 -25.99
C ALA A 308 6.11 -9.39 -26.45
N ALA A 309 7.07 -9.75 -25.59
CA ALA A 309 8.10 -10.76 -25.88
C ALA A 309 7.72 -12.19 -25.43
N ARG A 310 6.53 -12.36 -24.85
CA ARG A 310 5.98 -13.67 -24.42
C ARG A 310 4.84 -14.10 -25.34
#